data_273e15867070a631bfd03907b9d0eac3
#
_entry.id   273e15867070a631bfd03907b9d0eac3
#
_cell.length_a   1.000
_cell.length_b   1.000
_cell.length_c   1.000
_cell.angle_alpha   90.00
_cell.angle_beta   90.00
_cell.angle_gamma   90.00
#
_symmetry.space_group_name_H-M   'P 1'
#
loop_
_entity.id
_entity.type
_entity.pdbx_description
1 polymer ?
#
loop_
_entity_poly.entity_id
_entity_poly.type
_entity_poly.pdbx_seq_one_letter_code
_entity_poly.pdbx_strand_id
1 'polypeptide(L)'
;MARLCGSLDRSLGCRVPACDVGAPTTKHAMPLVESEAVVLRSSNFGEADKLVNFLTRGLGRLRGVAPNARRSRRRFGAALEPLSYVRVWFFEREHHHLVRLSESELIEAFYDARGQYERSLALNQIAELADLMLPEREPAERAFRLVLVTLAALKRAESVWLPLTYFQLWMVRLAGWLPALEECSRCRRPLGEEKAYVSPATGRFLCGRCRQPGMRVLSPSSRAAAAAMLALPLEKLDPAGWDRRRAAQLQAYLLDVIEYHGERKLVTRELLYEKA
;
A
#
# COMPACT_ATOMS: atom_id res chain seq x y z
N MET A 1 26.81 37.30 -66.00
CA MET A 1 26.48 38.68 -66.42
C MET A 1 26.10 39.40 -65.17
N ALA A 2 27.01 40.09 -64.59
CA ALA A 2 27.35 41.49 -64.77
C ALA A 2 26.43 42.43 -63.95
N ARG A 3 27.03 42.89 -62.81
CA ARG A 3 27.28 44.33 -62.51
C ARG A 3 26.04 45.12 -62.09
N LEU A 4 26.05 46.02 -61.12
CA LEU A 4 26.95 47.05 -60.58
C LEU A 4 26.32 47.54 -59.26
N CYS A 5 26.98 47.66 -58.15
CA CYS A 5 27.70 48.80 -57.60
C CYS A 5 26.91 50.15 -57.65
N GLY A 6 26.60 50.65 -56.49
CA GLY A 6 26.12 52.02 -56.25
C GLY A 6 26.25 52.35 -54.77
N SER A 7 27.19 53.25 -54.48
CA SER A 7 27.65 53.71 -53.19
C SER A 7 26.81 54.86 -52.65
N LEU A 8 26.96 55.13 -51.32
CA LEU A 8 26.75 56.34 -50.57
C LEU A 8 25.29 56.65 -50.11
N ASP A 9 25.00 56.67 -48.82
CA ASP A 9 25.17 57.91 -48.04
C ASP A 9 25.15 57.63 -46.52
N ARG A 10 26.03 58.30 -45.82
CA ARG A 10 26.11 58.36 -44.35
C ARG A 10 25.22 59.51 -43.93
N SER A 11 24.27 59.28 -43.07
CA SER A 11 23.80 60.15 -42.01
C SER A 11 22.30 59.94 -41.74
N LEU A 12 22.02 59.27 -40.70
CA LEU A 12 20.90 59.54 -39.80
C LEU A 12 20.91 58.43 -38.68
N GLY A 13 21.33 58.88 -37.53
CA GLY A 13 21.39 58.02 -36.35
C GLY A 13 20.02 57.55 -35.92
N CYS A 14 19.75 56.29 -36.15
CA CYS A 14 18.63 55.57 -35.53
C CYS A 14 19.16 54.81 -34.32
N ARG A 15 19.01 55.35 -33.12
CA ARG A 15 19.17 54.61 -31.88
C ARG A 15 18.04 53.57 -31.82
N VAL A 16 18.38 52.32 -32.04
CA VAL A 16 17.49 51.21 -31.73
C VAL A 16 17.47 51.07 -30.21
N PRO A 17 16.34 51.19 -29.53
CA PRO A 17 16.28 50.86 -28.11
C PRO A 17 16.54 49.37 -27.96
N ALA A 18 17.49 49.04 -27.12
CA ALA A 18 17.71 47.66 -26.66
C ALA A 18 16.41 47.14 -26.06
N CYS A 19 15.74 46.25 -26.78
CA CYS A 19 14.67 45.45 -26.21
C CYS A 19 15.28 44.51 -25.19
N ASP A 20 15.26 44.94 -23.95
CA ASP A 20 15.51 44.09 -22.79
C ASP A 20 14.36 43.11 -22.70
N VAL A 21 14.48 41.98 -23.41
CA VAL A 21 13.57 40.85 -23.29
C VAL A 21 13.99 40.10 -22.03
N GLY A 22 13.73 40.71 -20.88
CA GLY A 22 13.67 40.00 -19.63
C GLY A 22 12.54 38.96 -19.72
N ALA A 23 12.87 37.79 -20.20
CA ALA A 23 11.96 36.65 -20.10
C ALA A 23 11.59 36.46 -18.63
N PRO A 24 10.31 36.56 -18.27
CA PRO A 24 9.91 36.21 -16.93
C PRO A 24 10.20 34.69 -16.75
N THR A 25 11.22 34.36 -15.97
CA THR A 25 11.37 33.05 -15.39
C THR A 25 10.16 32.83 -14.48
N THR A 26 9.06 32.42 -15.06
CA THR A 26 7.94 31.88 -14.30
C THR A 26 8.47 30.66 -13.58
N LYS A 27 8.88 30.85 -12.32
CA LYS A 27 9.00 29.74 -11.37
C LYS A 27 7.63 29.09 -11.38
N HIS A 28 7.49 27.95 -12.06
CA HIS A 28 6.29 27.13 -11.97
C HIS A 28 6.10 26.82 -10.49
N ALA A 29 5.16 27.52 -9.89
CA ALA A 29 4.74 27.22 -8.53
C ALA A 29 4.23 25.79 -8.55
N MET A 30 4.96 24.87 -7.92
CA MET A 30 4.54 23.48 -7.83
C MET A 30 3.21 23.44 -7.07
N PRO A 31 2.17 22.78 -7.61
CA PRO A 31 0.89 22.72 -6.94
C PRO A 31 1.05 21.98 -5.60
N LEU A 32 0.49 22.58 -4.56
CA LEU A 32 0.35 21.93 -3.26
C LEU A 32 -0.82 20.96 -3.34
N VAL A 33 -0.57 19.70 -3.12
CA VAL A 33 -1.58 18.64 -3.11
C VAL A 33 -1.95 18.32 -1.68
N GLU A 34 -3.24 18.22 -1.39
CA GLU A 34 -3.78 17.74 -0.12
C GLU A 34 -4.40 16.37 -0.32
N SER A 35 -4.15 15.45 0.61
CA SER A 35 -4.77 14.12 0.59
C SER A 35 -4.86 13.52 2.00
N GLU A 36 -5.88 12.70 2.21
CA GLU A 36 -5.88 11.74 3.33
C GLU A 36 -4.92 10.60 3.01
N ALA A 37 -4.19 10.15 4.02
CA ALA A 37 -3.19 9.10 3.88
C ALA A 37 -3.04 8.25 5.14
N VAL A 38 -2.56 7.02 4.97
CA VAL A 38 -2.05 6.17 6.06
C VAL A 38 -0.54 6.05 5.90
N VAL A 39 0.20 6.39 6.94
CA VAL A 39 1.66 6.23 6.96
C VAL A 39 1.98 4.74 7.07
N LEU A 40 2.68 4.16 6.10
CA LEU A 40 3.07 2.75 6.11
C LEU A 40 4.43 2.56 6.77
N ARG A 41 5.38 3.42 6.45
CA ARG A 41 6.74 3.37 6.99
C ARG A 41 7.32 4.77 7.14
N SER A 42 8.08 4.97 8.19
CA SER A 42 8.84 6.19 8.43
C SER A 42 10.26 5.83 8.88
N SER A 43 11.26 6.46 8.27
CA SER A 43 12.68 6.25 8.60
C SER A 43 13.42 7.57 8.60
N ASN A 44 14.54 7.63 9.33
CA ASN A 44 15.39 8.81 9.30
C ASN A 44 16.08 8.94 7.93
N PHE A 45 16.15 10.13 7.42
CA PHE A 45 16.80 10.48 6.17
C PHE A 45 17.72 11.69 6.37
N GLY A 46 19.03 11.48 6.25
CA GLY A 46 20.01 12.49 6.63
C GLY A 46 19.94 12.89 8.10
N GLU A 47 20.33 14.13 8.42
CA GLU A 47 20.46 14.60 9.80
C GLU A 47 19.13 15.04 10.43
N ALA A 48 18.22 15.60 9.66
CA ALA A 48 17.00 16.24 10.17
C ALA A 48 15.70 15.76 9.53
N ASP A 49 15.76 15.08 8.40
CA ASP A 49 14.62 14.72 7.58
C ASP A 49 14.11 13.32 7.94
N LYS A 50 12.89 13.02 7.49
CA LYS A 50 12.34 11.66 7.46
C LYS A 50 11.97 11.28 6.02
N LEU A 51 12.22 10.03 5.66
CA LEU A 51 11.67 9.40 4.46
C LEU A 51 10.41 8.65 4.88
N VAL A 52 9.30 8.94 4.22
CA VAL A 52 7.99 8.41 4.58
C VAL A 52 7.35 7.72 3.38
N ASN A 53 6.92 6.47 3.58
CA ASN A 53 6.05 5.76 2.64
C ASN A 53 4.63 5.86 3.18
N PHE A 54 3.70 6.27 2.36
CA PHE A 54 2.32 6.46 2.77
C PHE A 54 1.35 6.10 1.64
N LEU A 55 0.22 5.54 2.01
CA LEU A 55 -0.87 5.20 1.10
C LEU A 55 -1.89 6.34 1.15
N THR A 56 -2.09 7.01 0.02
CA THR A 56 -3.09 8.06 -0.12
C THR A 56 -4.42 7.49 -0.58
N ARG A 57 -5.48 8.23 -0.32
CA ARG A 57 -6.83 7.84 -0.75
C ARG A 57 -6.99 7.78 -2.27
N GLY A 58 -6.46 8.75 -3.00
CA GLY A 58 -6.73 8.91 -4.43
C GLY A 58 -5.51 8.76 -5.35
N LEU A 59 -4.29 8.86 -4.81
CA LEU A 59 -3.05 8.84 -5.61
C LEU A 59 -2.22 7.58 -5.41
N GLY A 60 -2.76 6.60 -4.66
CA GLY A 60 -2.08 5.35 -4.36
C GLY A 60 -0.94 5.52 -3.36
N ARG A 61 0.02 4.62 -3.43
CA ARG A 61 1.19 4.63 -2.55
C ARG A 61 2.23 5.64 -3.04
N LEU A 62 2.67 6.50 -2.16
CA LEU A 62 3.67 7.52 -2.42
C LEU A 62 4.85 7.40 -1.46
N ARG A 63 6.00 7.88 -1.92
CA ARG A 63 7.20 8.07 -1.10
C ARG A 63 7.54 9.54 -1.05
N GLY A 64 7.84 10.06 0.13
CA GLY A 64 8.14 11.46 0.29
C GLY A 64 9.19 11.75 1.33
N VAL A 65 9.86 12.89 1.15
CA VAL A 65 10.76 13.44 2.15
C VAL A 65 10.02 14.49 2.96
N ALA A 66 10.08 14.37 4.29
CA ALA A 66 9.58 15.36 5.25
C ALA A 66 10.76 16.16 5.81
N PRO A 67 11.03 17.36 5.27
CA PRO A 67 12.21 18.14 5.62
C PRO A 67 12.14 18.64 7.07
N ASN A 68 13.24 18.51 7.81
CA ASN A 68 13.36 18.86 9.21
C ASN A 68 12.31 18.21 10.14
N ALA A 69 11.73 17.07 9.75
CA ALA A 69 10.68 16.41 10.53
C ALA A 69 11.14 15.96 11.91
N ARG A 70 12.43 15.67 12.09
CA ARG A 70 13.02 15.31 13.39
C ARG A 70 13.12 16.49 14.36
N ARG A 71 13.13 17.73 13.83
CA ARG A 71 13.26 18.96 14.62
C ARG A 71 11.95 19.73 14.75
N SER A 72 11.03 19.56 13.81
CA SER A 72 9.78 20.33 13.72
C SER A 72 8.57 19.53 14.22
N ARG A 73 8.28 19.63 15.49
CA ARG A 73 7.06 19.05 16.09
C ARG A 73 5.78 19.73 15.57
N ARG A 74 5.85 21.02 15.21
CA ARG A 74 4.70 21.80 14.76
C ARG A 74 4.13 21.33 13.43
N ARG A 75 4.98 20.99 12.45
CA ARG A 75 4.55 20.61 11.10
C ARG A 75 4.17 19.15 10.96
N PHE A 76 4.79 18.29 11.74
CA PHE A 76 4.66 16.84 11.57
C PHE A 76 4.27 16.11 12.85
N GLY A 77 4.76 16.52 14.01
CA GLY A 77 4.44 15.89 15.30
C GLY A 77 4.53 14.37 15.28
N ALA A 78 3.50 13.72 15.79
CA ALA A 78 3.31 12.28 15.77
C ALA A 78 2.66 11.76 14.46
N ALA A 79 2.29 12.65 13.54
CA ALA A 79 1.57 12.28 12.32
C ALA A 79 2.38 11.41 11.36
N LEU A 80 3.73 11.42 11.47
CA LEU A 80 4.59 10.58 10.63
C LEU A 80 4.97 9.23 11.28
N GLU A 81 4.36 8.88 12.39
CA GLU A 81 4.56 7.54 12.96
C GLU A 81 3.83 6.48 12.11
N PRO A 82 4.38 5.26 11.97
CA PRO A 82 3.74 4.21 11.22
C PRO A 82 2.29 3.96 11.65
N LEU A 83 1.42 3.68 10.69
CA LEU A 83 -0.01 3.43 10.87
C LEU A 83 -0.80 4.60 11.49
N SER A 84 -0.28 5.82 11.36
CA SER A 84 -1.06 7.04 11.58
C SER A 84 -1.94 7.31 10.36
N TYR A 85 -3.22 7.53 10.58
CA TYR A 85 -4.13 8.09 9.60
C TYR A 85 -4.05 9.61 9.68
N VAL A 86 -3.71 10.24 8.57
CA VAL A 86 -3.28 11.64 8.52
C VAL A 86 -3.88 12.36 7.33
N ARG A 87 -3.96 13.67 7.43
CA ARG A 87 -4.07 14.57 6.31
C ARG A 87 -2.68 15.09 5.99
N VAL A 88 -2.24 14.99 4.74
CA VAL A 88 -0.90 15.38 4.29
C VAL A 88 -0.98 16.43 3.20
N TRP A 89 -0.06 17.38 3.25
CA TRP A 89 0.17 18.37 2.19
C TRP A 89 1.58 18.18 1.65
N PHE A 90 1.67 18.06 0.33
CA PHE A 90 2.95 17.82 -0.32
C PHE A 90 3.02 18.47 -1.70
N PHE A 91 4.23 18.68 -2.17
CA PHE A 91 4.54 19.15 -3.51
C PHE A 91 4.98 17.98 -4.37
N GLU A 92 4.40 17.82 -5.56
CA GLU A 92 4.90 16.93 -6.59
C GLU A 92 5.87 17.69 -7.50
N ARG A 93 6.98 17.04 -7.83
CA ARG A 93 7.92 17.51 -8.83
C ARG A 93 7.85 16.59 -10.04
N GLU A 94 7.73 17.16 -11.21
CA GLU A 94 7.87 16.42 -12.46
C GLU A 94 9.22 15.69 -12.47
N HIS A 95 9.21 14.43 -12.90
CA HIS A 95 10.39 13.57 -12.98
C HIS A 95 11.05 13.17 -11.64
N HIS A 96 10.46 13.45 -10.49
CA HIS A 96 10.96 12.99 -9.20
C HIS A 96 10.07 11.89 -8.62
N HIS A 97 10.69 10.77 -8.20
CA HIS A 97 9.98 9.68 -7.53
C HIS A 97 9.53 10.03 -6.11
N LEU A 98 10.20 10.99 -5.46
CA LEU A 98 9.89 11.42 -4.11
C LEU A 98 9.12 12.73 -4.12
N VAL A 99 7.98 12.76 -3.43
CA VAL A 99 7.27 14.00 -3.14
C VAL A 99 7.91 14.73 -1.95
N ARG A 100 7.72 16.04 -1.84
CA ARG A 100 8.18 16.81 -0.70
C ARG A 100 7.01 17.15 0.21
N LEU A 101 6.97 16.55 1.39
CA LEU A 101 5.96 16.85 2.39
C LEU A 101 6.18 18.28 2.94
N SER A 102 5.10 19.04 2.99
CA SER A 102 5.07 20.38 3.59
C SER A 102 4.63 20.30 5.05
N GLU A 103 3.53 19.58 5.29
CA GLU A 103 2.89 19.46 6.59
C GLU A 103 2.10 18.15 6.66
N SER A 104 1.81 17.69 7.88
CA SER A 104 0.87 16.61 8.13
C SER A 104 0.11 16.82 9.43
N GLU A 105 -1.18 16.52 9.40
CA GLU A 105 -2.08 16.58 10.55
C GLU A 105 -2.55 15.17 10.92
N LEU A 106 -2.46 14.82 12.19
CA LEU A 106 -2.91 13.52 12.69
C LEU A 106 -4.44 13.52 12.80
N ILE A 107 -5.10 12.61 12.08
CA ILE A 107 -6.53 12.34 12.22
C ILE A 107 -6.75 11.27 13.28
N GLU A 108 -6.06 10.11 13.15
CA GLU A 108 -6.16 9.02 14.10
C GLU A 108 -4.85 8.22 14.17
N ALA A 109 -4.43 7.83 15.37
CA ALA A 109 -3.32 6.91 15.58
C ALA A 109 -3.83 5.49 15.84
N PHE A 110 -3.28 4.52 15.12
CA PHE A 110 -3.61 3.11 15.31
C PHE A 110 -2.48 2.31 15.95
N TYR A 111 -1.28 2.83 15.94
CA TYR A 111 -0.12 2.21 16.56
C TYR A 111 -0.09 2.52 18.06
N ASP A 112 -0.56 1.59 18.86
CA ASP A 112 -0.35 1.61 20.32
C ASP A 112 0.68 0.54 20.69
N ALA A 113 1.92 1.01 20.95
CA ALA A 113 3.04 0.13 21.29
C ALA A 113 2.94 -0.46 22.72
N ARG A 114 1.94 -0.09 23.51
CA ARG A 114 1.83 -0.51 24.90
C ARG A 114 1.15 -1.86 25.04
N GLY A 115 1.94 -2.91 25.22
CA GLY A 115 1.53 -4.11 25.93
C GLY A 115 1.03 -5.31 25.12
N GLN A 116 0.86 -5.24 23.80
CA GLN A 116 0.34 -6.36 23.03
C GLN A 116 1.23 -6.69 21.83
N TYR A 117 2.18 -7.59 22.05
CA TYR A 117 3.15 -8.01 21.04
C TYR A 117 2.50 -8.53 19.75
N GLU A 118 1.50 -9.41 19.84
CA GLU A 118 0.76 -9.92 18.67
C GLU A 118 0.08 -8.81 17.87
N ARG A 119 -0.53 -7.84 18.55
CA ARG A 119 -1.18 -6.70 17.89
C ARG A 119 -0.18 -5.83 17.16
N SER A 120 0.96 -5.56 17.76
CA SER A 120 2.04 -4.81 17.11
C SER A 120 2.55 -5.52 15.88
N LEU A 121 2.70 -6.85 15.92
CA LEU A 121 3.09 -7.63 14.75
C LEU A 121 2.02 -7.64 13.66
N ALA A 122 0.74 -7.78 14.02
CA ALA A 122 -0.37 -7.72 13.07
C ALA A 122 -0.45 -6.35 12.36
N LEU A 123 -0.26 -5.27 13.11
CA LEU A 123 -0.19 -3.91 12.57
C LEU A 123 0.99 -3.76 11.61
N ASN A 124 2.17 -4.23 11.99
CA ASN A 124 3.35 -4.19 11.11
C ASN A 124 3.14 -5.04 9.85
N GLN A 125 2.43 -6.18 9.94
CA GLN A 125 2.13 -7.00 8.78
C GLN A 125 1.19 -6.28 7.80
N ILE A 126 0.19 -5.53 8.27
CA ILE A 126 -0.66 -4.71 7.42
C ILE A 126 0.18 -3.69 6.64
N ALA A 127 1.08 -2.99 7.33
CA ALA A 127 1.97 -2.02 6.69
C ALA A 127 2.91 -2.68 5.67
N GLU A 128 3.50 -3.84 6.02
CA GLU A 128 4.39 -4.59 5.14
C GLU A 128 3.67 -5.08 3.88
N LEU A 129 2.45 -5.64 4.03
CA LEU A 129 1.65 -6.11 2.91
C LEU A 129 1.19 -4.96 2.00
N ALA A 130 0.76 -3.84 2.58
CA ALA A 130 0.38 -2.67 1.80
C ALA A 130 1.58 -2.09 1.03
N ASP A 131 2.77 -2.04 1.65
CA ASP A 131 3.99 -1.58 0.99
C ASP A 131 4.47 -2.53 -0.11
N LEU A 132 4.27 -3.85 0.05
CA LEU A 132 4.67 -4.86 -0.92
C LEU A 132 3.72 -4.95 -2.11
N MET A 133 2.41 -4.98 -1.85
CA MET A 133 1.41 -5.37 -2.85
C MET A 133 0.82 -4.20 -3.63
N LEU A 134 0.93 -2.97 -3.12
CA LEU A 134 0.36 -1.81 -3.79
C LEU A 134 1.42 -1.11 -4.65
N PRO A 135 1.14 -0.89 -5.94
CA PRO A 135 2.06 -0.17 -6.81
C PRO A 135 2.19 1.29 -6.40
N GLU A 136 3.31 1.91 -6.77
CA GLU A 136 3.52 3.33 -6.53
C GLU A 136 2.70 4.16 -7.53
N ARG A 137 2.09 5.25 -7.05
CA ARG A 137 1.36 6.24 -7.86
C ARG A 137 0.14 5.70 -8.63
N GLU A 138 -0.37 4.56 -8.25
CA GLU A 138 -1.61 4.02 -8.82
C GLU A 138 -2.75 4.13 -7.82
N PRO A 139 -3.90 4.73 -8.18
CA PRO A 139 -5.06 4.85 -7.31
C PRO A 139 -5.50 3.50 -6.77
N ALA A 140 -5.61 3.38 -5.44
CA ALA A 140 -5.92 2.14 -4.74
C ALA A 140 -6.98 2.36 -3.64
N GLU A 141 -8.06 3.07 -3.94
CA GLU A 141 -9.06 3.47 -2.93
C GLU A 141 -9.66 2.28 -2.16
N ARG A 142 -9.90 1.15 -2.84
CA ARG A 142 -10.41 -0.05 -2.17
C ARG A 142 -9.43 -0.60 -1.14
N ALA A 143 -8.15 -0.61 -1.47
CA ALA A 143 -7.10 -1.04 -0.54
C ALA A 143 -6.92 -0.01 0.59
N PHE A 144 -7.00 1.27 0.32
CA PHE A 144 -6.97 2.32 1.33
C PHE A 144 -8.10 2.14 2.38
N ARG A 145 -9.33 1.94 1.92
CA ARG A 145 -10.47 1.67 2.82
C ARG A 145 -10.28 0.37 3.60
N LEU A 146 -9.78 -0.68 2.95
CA LEU A 146 -9.50 -1.95 3.60
C LEU A 146 -8.50 -1.79 4.73
N VAL A 147 -7.41 -1.05 4.51
CA VAL A 147 -6.42 -0.73 5.55
C VAL A 147 -7.11 -0.05 6.73
N LEU A 148 -7.87 1.02 6.51
CA LEU A 148 -8.52 1.77 7.59
C LEU A 148 -9.54 0.93 8.38
N VAL A 149 -10.40 0.17 7.70
CA VAL A 149 -11.38 -0.72 8.35
C VAL A 149 -10.67 -1.77 9.20
N THR A 150 -9.59 -2.35 8.70
CA THR A 150 -8.84 -3.36 9.42
C THR A 150 -8.11 -2.78 10.63
N LEU A 151 -7.48 -1.60 10.50
CA LEU A 151 -6.83 -0.91 11.60
C LEU A 151 -7.81 -0.55 12.70
N ALA A 152 -9.00 -0.03 12.34
CA ALA A 152 -10.06 0.28 13.29
C ALA A 152 -10.61 -0.98 13.99
N ALA A 153 -10.73 -2.09 13.27
CA ALA A 153 -11.13 -3.37 13.83
C ALA A 153 -10.08 -3.91 14.81
N LEU A 154 -8.79 -3.89 14.44
CA LEU A 154 -7.70 -4.32 15.32
C LEU A 154 -7.62 -3.50 16.61
N LYS A 155 -7.92 -2.21 16.56
CA LYS A 155 -7.94 -1.36 17.76
C LYS A 155 -8.95 -1.82 18.80
N ARG A 156 -10.07 -2.41 18.36
CA ARG A 156 -11.21 -2.82 19.22
C ARG A 156 -11.24 -4.33 19.50
N ALA A 157 -10.64 -5.14 18.65
CA ALA A 157 -10.72 -6.59 18.72
C ALA A 157 -9.93 -7.15 19.92
N GLU A 158 -10.46 -8.18 20.56
CA GLU A 158 -9.73 -8.99 21.54
C GLU A 158 -8.68 -9.86 20.86
N SER A 159 -9.00 -10.41 19.68
CA SER A 159 -8.12 -11.27 18.88
C SER A 159 -7.76 -10.60 17.56
N VAL A 160 -6.48 -10.64 17.18
CA VAL A 160 -5.97 -10.08 15.92
C VAL A 160 -6.28 -10.93 14.69
N TRP A 161 -6.61 -12.21 14.90
CA TRP A 161 -6.60 -13.23 13.83
C TRP A 161 -7.71 -13.05 12.80
N LEU A 162 -8.93 -12.68 13.21
CA LEU A 162 -10.01 -12.43 12.25
C LEU A 162 -9.74 -11.18 11.39
N PRO A 163 -9.48 -10.00 11.97
CA PRO A 163 -9.20 -8.81 11.16
C PRO A 163 -7.99 -8.99 10.22
N LEU A 164 -6.93 -9.64 10.71
CA LEU A 164 -5.72 -9.87 9.92
C LEU A 164 -5.97 -10.84 8.76
N THR A 165 -6.72 -11.95 9.00
CA THR A 165 -7.07 -12.91 7.94
C THR A 165 -7.97 -12.25 6.89
N TYR A 166 -8.93 -11.43 7.34
CA TYR A 166 -9.79 -10.66 6.45
C TYR A 166 -8.97 -9.72 5.54
N PHE A 167 -8.04 -8.98 6.13
CA PHE A 167 -7.15 -8.10 5.38
C PHE A 167 -6.33 -8.86 4.33
N GLN A 168 -5.66 -9.93 4.71
CA GLN A 168 -4.86 -10.76 3.80
C GLN A 168 -5.68 -11.32 2.65
N LEU A 169 -6.88 -11.85 2.94
CA LEU A 169 -7.78 -12.41 1.93
C LEU A 169 -8.21 -11.34 0.91
N TRP A 170 -8.61 -10.17 1.39
CA TRP A 170 -9.02 -9.08 0.51
C TRP A 170 -7.86 -8.48 -0.28
N MET A 171 -6.65 -8.42 0.28
CA MET A 171 -5.46 -8.00 -0.48
C MET A 171 -5.18 -8.96 -1.65
N VAL A 172 -5.22 -10.29 -1.40
CA VAL A 172 -5.07 -11.31 -2.44
C VAL A 172 -6.21 -11.22 -3.47
N ARG A 173 -7.44 -10.94 -3.03
CA ARG A 173 -8.60 -10.73 -3.91
C ARG A 173 -8.44 -9.50 -4.78
N LEU A 174 -8.04 -8.37 -4.23
CA LEU A 174 -7.83 -7.11 -4.94
C LEU A 174 -6.69 -7.19 -5.96
N ALA A 175 -5.65 -7.97 -5.66
CA ALA A 175 -4.56 -8.26 -6.58
C ALA A 175 -4.96 -9.23 -7.71
N GLY A 176 -6.17 -9.82 -7.66
CA GLY A 176 -6.63 -10.77 -8.68
C GLY A 176 -6.02 -12.18 -8.55
N TRP A 177 -5.36 -12.49 -7.44
CA TRP A 177 -4.67 -13.77 -7.22
C TRP A 177 -5.53 -14.84 -6.55
N LEU A 178 -6.75 -14.48 -6.12
CA LEU A 178 -7.67 -15.43 -5.47
C LEU A 178 -8.52 -16.13 -6.52
N PRO A 179 -8.42 -17.46 -6.68
CA PRO A 179 -9.28 -18.22 -7.60
C PRO A 179 -10.69 -18.41 -7.03
N ALA A 180 -11.58 -19.00 -7.83
CA ALA A 180 -12.89 -19.45 -7.35
C ALA A 180 -12.72 -20.48 -6.23
N LEU A 181 -13.38 -20.25 -5.08
CA LEU A 181 -13.25 -21.08 -3.88
C LEU A 181 -14.07 -22.38 -3.96
N GLU A 182 -15.07 -22.45 -4.84
CA GLU A 182 -16.12 -23.45 -4.82
C GLU A 182 -15.91 -24.59 -5.83
N GLU A 183 -15.01 -24.41 -6.80
CA GLU A 183 -14.80 -25.38 -7.88
C GLU A 183 -13.32 -25.72 -8.11
N CYS A 184 -13.09 -26.90 -8.67
CA CYS A 184 -11.76 -27.30 -9.14
C CYS A 184 -11.37 -26.52 -10.39
N SER A 185 -10.30 -25.76 -10.34
CA SER A 185 -9.81 -24.96 -11.47
C SER A 185 -9.43 -25.78 -12.72
N ARG A 186 -9.22 -27.12 -12.57
CA ARG A 186 -8.85 -28.00 -13.68
C ARG A 186 -10.03 -28.68 -14.33
N CYS A 187 -10.90 -29.34 -13.53
CA CYS A 187 -12.02 -30.14 -14.05
C CYS A 187 -13.39 -29.51 -13.80
N ARG A 188 -13.45 -28.30 -13.23
CA ARG A 188 -14.65 -27.50 -12.97
C ARG A 188 -15.66 -28.17 -12.02
N ARG A 189 -15.33 -29.30 -11.45
CA ARG A 189 -16.18 -29.99 -10.49
C ARG A 189 -16.33 -29.15 -9.21
N PRO A 190 -17.55 -29.03 -8.67
CA PRO A 190 -17.74 -28.44 -7.34
C PRO A 190 -16.90 -29.16 -6.29
N LEU A 191 -16.28 -28.38 -5.39
CA LEU A 191 -15.47 -28.92 -4.30
C LEU A 191 -16.31 -29.31 -3.08
N GLY A 192 -17.51 -28.74 -2.91
CA GLY A 192 -18.42 -29.06 -1.81
C GLY A 192 -17.70 -29.15 -0.47
N GLU A 193 -17.93 -30.23 0.28
CA GLU A 193 -17.31 -30.54 1.55
C GLU A 193 -15.96 -31.27 1.43
N GLU A 194 -15.39 -31.36 0.24
CA GLU A 194 -14.09 -31.96 0.04
C GLU A 194 -12.95 -30.99 0.37
N LYS A 195 -11.79 -31.54 0.74
CA LYS A 195 -10.54 -30.78 0.86
C LYS A 195 -10.12 -30.23 -0.51
N ALA A 196 -9.71 -28.99 -0.57
CA ALA A 196 -9.05 -28.42 -1.72
C ALA A 196 -7.53 -28.53 -1.59
N TYR A 197 -6.86 -28.67 -2.71
CA TYR A 197 -5.41 -28.71 -2.83
C TYR A 197 -4.95 -27.46 -3.57
N VAL A 198 -4.05 -26.70 -2.99
CA VAL A 198 -3.63 -25.40 -3.50
C VAL A 198 -2.12 -25.33 -3.70
N SER A 199 -1.73 -24.68 -4.78
CA SER A 199 -0.35 -24.34 -5.05
C SER A 199 -0.20 -22.84 -5.04
N PRO A 200 0.75 -22.28 -4.27
CA PRO A 200 1.01 -20.85 -4.26
C PRO A 200 1.36 -20.31 -5.66
N ALA A 201 2.13 -21.09 -6.40
CA ALA A 201 2.61 -20.73 -7.73
C ALA A 201 1.48 -20.51 -8.76
N THR A 202 0.38 -21.27 -8.65
CA THR A 202 -0.72 -21.17 -9.60
C THR A 202 -1.96 -20.50 -9.04
N GLY A 203 -2.02 -20.33 -7.71
CA GLY A 203 -3.20 -19.85 -6.99
C GLY A 203 -4.44 -20.74 -7.19
N ARG A 204 -4.32 -21.90 -7.83
CA ARG A 204 -5.46 -22.74 -8.26
C ARG A 204 -5.90 -23.69 -7.15
N PHE A 205 -7.22 -23.84 -6.99
CA PHE A 205 -7.80 -24.89 -6.18
C PHE A 205 -8.08 -26.14 -7.01
N LEU A 206 -7.57 -27.26 -6.55
CA LEU A 206 -7.76 -28.55 -7.21
C LEU A 206 -8.47 -29.53 -6.28
N CYS A 207 -9.32 -30.39 -6.86
CA CYS A 207 -9.93 -31.51 -6.13
C CYS A 207 -8.92 -32.64 -5.91
N GLY A 208 -9.29 -33.63 -5.08
CA GLY A 208 -8.46 -34.79 -4.78
C GLY A 208 -8.00 -35.61 -5.99
N ARG A 209 -8.78 -35.61 -7.09
CA ARG A 209 -8.41 -36.29 -8.35
C ARG A 209 -7.40 -35.50 -9.20
N CYS A 210 -7.42 -34.19 -9.10
CA CYS A 210 -6.58 -33.29 -9.90
C CYS A 210 -5.32 -32.80 -9.14
N ARG A 211 -5.20 -33.15 -7.85
CA ARG A 211 -4.08 -32.74 -6.99
C ARG A 211 -2.75 -33.20 -7.55
N GLN A 212 -1.71 -32.46 -7.21
CA GLN A 212 -0.32 -32.79 -7.49
C GLN A 212 0.46 -32.95 -6.17
N PRO A 213 1.60 -33.66 -6.16
CA PRO A 213 2.47 -33.74 -5.00
C PRO A 213 2.91 -32.34 -4.53
N GLY A 214 3.10 -32.18 -3.22
CA GLY A 214 3.60 -30.91 -2.65
C GLY A 214 2.57 -29.78 -2.51
N MET A 215 1.31 -30.00 -2.90
CA MET A 215 0.26 -29.02 -2.70
C MET A 215 -0.18 -28.91 -1.24
N ARG A 216 -0.45 -27.69 -0.79
CA ARG A 216 -1.05 -27.42 0.51
C ARG A 216 -2.52 -27.83 0.52
N VAL A 217 -2.98 -28.33 1.63
CA VAL A 217 -4.40 -28.68 1.84
C VAL A 217 -5.12 -27.48 2.44
N LEU A 218 -6.30 -27.18 1.91
CA LEU A 218 -7.24 -26.23 2.49
C LEU A 218 -8.56 -26.96 2.82
N SER A 219 -8.97 -26.89 4.09
CA SER A 219 -10.17 -27.58 4.56
C SER A 219 -11.46 -26.91 4.04
N PRO A 220 -12.59 -27.63 4.01
CA PRO A 220 -13.88 -27.05 3.71
C PRO A 220 -14.22 -25.88 4.62
N SER A 221 -13.93 -25.99 5.93
CA SER A 221 -14.18 -24.94 6.92
C SER A 221 -13.37 -23.67 6.66
N SER A 222 -12.09 -23.80 6.22
CA SER A 222 -11.28 -22.65 5.83
C SER A 222 -11.79 -21.98 4.56
N ARG A 223 -12.29 -22.77 3.58
CA ARG A 223 -12.91 -22.23 2.38
C ARG A 223 -14.24 -21.54 2.67
N ALA A 224 -15.08 -22.12 3.52
CA ALA A 224 -16.34 -21.51 3.95
C ALA A 224 -16.08 -20.19 4.70
N ALA A 225 -15.05 -20.16 5.56
CA ALA A 225 -14.63 -18.94 6.24
C ALA A 225 -14.19 -17.84 5.24
N ALA A 226 -13.38 -18.21 4.24
CA ALA A 226 -12.98 -17.27 3.19
C ALA A 226 -14.19 -16.77 2.38
N ALA A 227 -15.13 -17.64 2.02
CA ALA A 227 -16.35 -17.26 1.34
C ALA A 227 -17.21 -16.29 2.17
N ALA A 228 -17.38 -16.54 3.48
CA ALA A 228 -18.08 -15.64 4.38
C ALA A 228 -17.41 -14.27 4.48
N MET A 229 -16.08 -14.21 4.57
CA MET A 229 -15.30 -12.97 4.58
C MET A 229 -15.41 -12.17 3.28
N LEU A 230 -15.63 -12.83 2.15
CA LEU A 230 -15.84 -12.16 0.86
C LEU A 230 -17.29 -11.65 0.69
N ALA A 231 -18.24 -12.30 1.36
CA ALA A 231 -19.67 -11.97 1.28
C ALA A 231 -20.09 -10.89 2.28
N LEU A 232 -19.39 -10.78 3.41
CA LEU A 232 -19.79 -9.92 4.52
C LEU A 232 -18.70 -8.89 4.86
N PRO A 233 -19.09 -7.66 5.25
CA PRO A 233 -18.16 -6.71 5.83
C PRO A 233 -17.62 -7.22 7.18
N LEU A 234 -16.42 -6.79 7.54
CA LEU A 234 -15.69 -7.28 8.71
C LEU A 234 -16.50 -7.17 10.01
N GLU A 235 -17.27 -6.08 10.16
CA GLU A 235 -18.07 -5.79 11.35
C GLU A 235 -19.27 -6.76 11.54
N LYS A 236 -19.65 -7.47 10.49
CA LYS A 236 -20.76 -8.45 10.50
C LYS A 236 -20.27 -9.89 10.68
N LEU A 237 -18.97 -10.09 10.69
CA LEU A 237 -18.38 -11.42 10.95
C LEU A 237 -18.35 -11.67 12.45
N ASP A 238 -18.74 -12.89 12.85
CA ASP A 238 -18.66 -13.30 14.23
C ASP A 238 -17.21 -13.56 14.64
N PRO A 239 -16.65 -12.80 15.60
CA PRO A 239 -15.28 -13.01 16.08
C PRO A 239 -15.14 -14.24 16.99
N ALA A 240 -16.26 -14.85 17.45
CA ALA A 240 -16.21 -15.96 18.36
C ALA A 240 -15.45 -17.15 17.77
N GLY A 241 -14.51 -17.69 18.54
CA GLY A 241 -13.66 -18.81 18.15
C GLY A 241 -12.67 -18.52 17.02
N TRP A 242 -12.44 -17.25 16.67
CA TRP A 242 -11.34 -16.86 15.79
C TRP A 242 -10.06 -16.70 16.60
N ASP A 243 -9.33 -17.78 16.67
CA ASP A 243 -8.01 -17.86 17.27
C ASP A 243 -6.94 -18.12 16.19
N ARG A 244 -5.68 -18.21 16.63
CA ARG A 244 -4.54 -18.54 15.78
C ARG A 244 -4.73 -19.87 15.04
N ARG A 245 -5.27 -20.88 15.71
CA ARG A 245 -5.42 -22.23 15.14
C ARG A 245 -6.44 -22.23 13.99
N ARG A 246 -7.58 -21.55 14.17
CA ARG A 246 -8.62 -21.43 13.15
C ARG A 246 -8.13 -20.64 11.94
N ALA A 247 -7.35 -19.59 12.16
CA ALA A 247 -6.79 -18.75 11.10
C ALA A 247 -5.65 -19.43 10.33
N ALA A 248 -4.84 -20.26 11.00
CA ALA A 248 -3.54 -20.73 10.53
C ALA A 248 -3.53 -21.31 9.11
N GLN A 249 -4.50 -22.16 8.76
CA GLN A 249 -4.52 -22.82 7.47
C GLN A 249 -4.80 -21.86 6.31
N LEU A 250 -5.79 -20.97 6.49
CA LEU A 250 -6.13 -19.97 5.49
C LEU A 250 -5.02 -18.94 5.34
N GLN A 251 -4.51 -18.42 6.45
CA GLN A 251 -3.40 -17.45 6.43
C GLN A 251 -2.13 -18.03 5.81
N ALA A 252 -1.78 -19.28 6.13
CA ALA A 252 -0.62 -19.92 5.52
C ALA A 252 -0.74 -19.97 3.99
N TYR A 253 -1.93 -20.29 3.46
CA TYR A 253 -2.20 -20.23 2.01
C TYR A 253 -2.07 -18.81 1.45
N LEU A 254 -2.72 -17.83 2.09
CA LEU A 254 -2.72 -16.44 1.63
C LEU A 254 -1.30 -15.85 1.60
N LEU A 255 -0.52 -16.09 2.65
CA LEU A 255 0.85 -15.62 2.75
C LEU A 255 1.77 -16.31 1.73
N ASP A 256 1.58 -17.62 1.48
CA ASP A 256 2.32 -18.30 0.41
C ASP A 256 2.06 -17.67 -0.96
N VAL A 257 0.79 -17.33 -1.26
CA VAL A 257 0.41 -16.64 -2.52
C VAL A 257 1.06 -15.25 -2.59
N ILE A 258 1.01 -14.48 -1.51
CA ILE A 258 1.58 -13.14 -1.45
C ILE A 258 3.10 -13.18 -1.64
N GLU A 259 3.80 -14.07 -0.92
CA GLU A 259 5.26 -14.21 -1.06
C GLU A 259 5.67 -14.70 -2.44
N TYR A 260 4.88 -15.58 -3.05
CA TYR A 260 5.16 -16.09 -4.39
C TYR A 260 5.05 -14.97 -5.43
N HIS A 261 3.94 -14.22 -5.43
CA HIS A 261 3.73 -13.14 -6.41
C HIS A 261 4.52 -11.86 -6.09
N GLY A 262 4.82 -11.62 -4.81
CA GLY A 262 5.64 -10.50 -4.37
C GLY A 262 7.15 -10.76 -4.51
N GLU A 263 7.54 -11.99 -4.87
CA GLU A 263 8.94 -12.43 -5.01
C GLU A 263 9.81 -12.12 -3.77
N ARG A 264 9.16 -12.04 -2.61
CA ARG A 264 9.80 -11.63 -1.37
C ARG A 264 9.19 -12.33 -0.16
N LYS A 265 10.06 -12.72 0.79
CA LYS A 265 9.66 -13.22 2.10
C LYS A 265 9.19 -12.07 3.00
N LEU A 266 8.14 -12.35 3.76
CA LEU A 266 7.58 -11.41 4.72
C LEU A 266 8.30 -11.55 6.07
N VAL A 267 8.90 -10.46 6.54
CA VAL A 267 9.57 -10.43 7.85
C VAL A 267 8.58 -10.69 8.99
N THR A 268 7.38 -10.10 8.88
CA THR A 268 6.33 -10.26 9.89
C THR A 268 5.76 -11.67 9.95
N ARG A 269 5.87 -12.46 8.87
CA ARG A 269 5.44 -13.86 8.87
C ARG A 269 6.25 -14.69 9.86
N GLU A 270 7.57 -14.62 9.82
CA GLU A 270 8.44 -15.36 10.75
C GLU A 270 8.15 -14.98 12.20
N LEU A 271 7.98 -13.69 12.47
CA LEU A 271 7.76 -13.20 13.82
C LEU A 271 6.39 -13.58 14.38
N LEU A 272 5.34 -13.57 13.56
CA LEU A 272 3.96 -13.77 14.00
C LEU A 272 3.55 -15.25 14.03
N TYR A 273 4.12 -16.10 13.15
CA TYR A 273 3.67 -17.47 12.96
C TYR A 273 4.68 -18.52 13.39
N GLU A 274 5.98 -18.25 13.37
CA GLU A 274 7.03 -19.24 13.61
C GLU A 274 7.68 -19.12 15.00
N LYS A 275 7.70 -17.94 15.60
CA LYS A 275 8.34 -17.68 16.91
C LYS A 275 7.39 -17.58 18.10
N ALA A 276 6.09 -17.78 17.89
CA ALA A 276 5.08 -17.67 18.94
C ALA A 276 4.58 -19.02 19.45
#